data_dcd296e7a3cb04c477035818856ced1f
#
_entry.id   dcd296e7a3cb04c477035818856ced1f
#
_cell.length_a   1.000
_cell.length_b   1.000
_cell.length_c   1.000
_cell.angle_alpha   90.00
_cell.angle_beta   90.00
_cell.angle_gamma   90.00
#
_symmetry.space_group_name_H-M   'P 1'
#
loop_
_entity.id
_entity.type
_entity.pdbx_description
1 polymer ?
#
loop_
_entity_poly.entity_id
_entity_poly.type
_entity_poly.pdbx_seq_one_letter_code
_entity_poly.pdbx_strand_id
1 'polypeptide(L)'
;MKALVRLSSNHILRSDSMSRVWLTGDAVVDLIPDGQQHYLKCPGGAPANVAVAIARLSGRSVFFGRVGNDPFGRFMQQTLTGEQVDCQHLYFDPVHRTSTVVVDLDEHGERSFTFMVKPSADQFLQLSDIPSFQKGEWLHVCSIALANQPSRSSTFAAIAQMKEVGGYVSFDPNLREEVWSEPQELQATVMRAVGLADVVKFSEEELQFLTGTQSIEEGLQAIADFQIPLVVVTLGAKGALVVTPNSRQIVSGKAVKPIDTTGAGDAFVGGLLYRLSVAQDWHNQATILDAVKWANGCGALATTQKGAMTALPNQAALYAFLE
;
A
#
# COMPACT_ATOMS: atom_id res chain seq x y z
N MET A 1 6.97 35.42 38.95
CA MET A 1 6.45 35.55 37.57
C MET A 1 6.65 34.22 36.86
N LYS A 2 5.59 33.38 36.82
CA LYS A 2 5.61 32.07 36.13
C LYS A 2 5.14 32.27 34.71
N ALA A 3 6.02 32.00 33.74
CA ALA A 3 5.67 31.99 32.32
C ALA A 3 4.84 30.75 32.00
N LEU A 4 3.56 30.94 31.69
CA LEU A 4 2.72 29.88 31.07
C LEU A 4 3.14 29.71 29.60
N VAL A 5 3.77 28.59 29.30
CA VAL A 5 3.92 28.12 27.93
C VAL A 5 2.54 27.57 27.53
N ARG A 6 1.85 28.28 26.65
CA ARG A 6 0.64 27.78 25.96
C ARG A 6 1.06 26.68 24.98
N LEU A 7 0.72 25.46 25.31
CA LEU A 7 0.70 24.36 24.36
C LEU A 7 -0.40 24.65 23.31
N SER A 8 0.01 24.75 22.06
CA SER A 8 -0.86 24.94 20.92
C SER A 8 -1.86 23.79 20.80
N SER A 9 -3.10 24.13 20.63
CA SER A 9 -4.28 23.28 20.52
C SER A 9 -4.06 22.19 19.46
N ASN A 10 -3.98 20.93 19.89
CA ASN A 10 -4.16 19.78 19.03
C ASN A 10 -5.56 19.86 18.40
N HIS A 11 -5.65 20.16 17.11
CA HIS A 11 -6.85 19.95 16.34
C HIS A 11 -7.04 18.44 16.20
N ILE A 12 -7.82 17.86 17.11
CA ILE A 12 -8.44 16.54 16.89
C ILE A 12 -9.41 16.77 15.73
N LEU A 13 -8.99 16.39 14.52
CA LEU A 13 -9.86 16.38 13.34
C LEU A 13 -11.06 15.48 13.70
N ARG A 14 -12.28 15.98 13.56
CA ARG A 14 -13.48 15.18 13.77
C ARG A 14 -13.48 14.04 12.74
N SER A 15 -13.80 12.82 13.15
CA SER A 15 -13.82 11.63 12.33
C SER A 15 -14.66 11.78 11.04
N ASP A 16 -15.64 12.67 11.06
CA ASP A 16 -16.55 12.92 9.94
C ASP A 16 -15.94 13.74 8.78
N SER A 17 -14.74 14.31 8.96
CA SER A 17 -14.06 15.10 7.92
C SER A 17 -12.98 14.33 7.16
N MET A 18 -12.66 13.09 7.58
CA MET A 18 -11.63 12.28 6.95
C MET A 18 -12.21 11.45 5.80
N SER A 19 -11.59 11.57 4.62
CA SER A 19 -11.95 10.75 3.46
C SER A 19 -11.62 9.27 3.74
N ARG A 20 -12.47 8.36 3.24
CA ARG A 20 -12.15 6.93 3.26
C ARG A 20 -11.05 6.61 2.26
N VAL A 21 -10.23 5.64 2.65
CA VAL A 21 -9.30 4.99 1.75
C VAL A 21 -9.74 3.55 1.57
N TRP A 22 -10.12 3.20 0.36
CA TRP A 22 -10.50 1.87 -0.06
C TRP A 22 -9.28 1.12 -0.57
N LEU A 23 -9.08 -0.10 -0.10
CA LEU A 23 -7.96 -0.96 -0.47
C LEU A 23 -8.52 -2.24 -1.08
N THR A 24 -7.93 -2.69 -2.18
CA THR A 24 -8.30 -3.96 -2.80
C THR A 24 -7.08 -4.70 -3.33
N GLY A 25 -7.16 -6.02 -3.35
CA GLY A 25 -6.12 -6.93 -3.79
C GLY A 25 -5.93 -8.08 -2.81
N ASP A 26 -4.70 -8.49 -2.64
CA ASP A 26 -4.36 -9.63 -1.83
C ASP A 26 -4.37 -9.36 -0.32
N ALA A 27 -4.95 -10.32 0.41
CA ALA A 27 -4.80 -10.49 1.85
C ALA A 27 -4.21 -11.89 2.06
N VAL A 28 -2.93 -11.93 2.40
CA VAL A 28 -2.07 -13.11 2.33
C VAL A 28 -1.76 -13.64 3.73
N VAL A 29 -1.58 -14.93 3.85
CA VAL A 29 -0.95 -15.52 5.03
C VAL A 29 0.47 -15.92 4.67
N ASP A 30 1.44 -15.26 5.30
CA ASP A 30 2.84 -15.62 5.21
C ASP A 30 3.18 -16.68 6.27
N LEU A 31 3.78 -17.78 5.81
CA LEU A 31 4.32 -18.84 6.66
C LEU A 31 5.82 -18.64 6.76
N ILE A 32 6.27 -18.06 7.88
CA ILE A 32 7.68 -17.75 8.13
C ILE A 32 8.30 -18.89 8.94
N PRO A 33 9.47 -19.43 8.57
CA PRO A 33 10.13 -20.48 9.34
C PRO A 33 10.36 -20.08 10.80
N ASP A 34 9.99 -20.97 11.72
CA ASP A 34 10.21 -20.85 13.16
C ASP A 34 10.87 -22.13 13.67
N GLY A 35 12.19 -22.20 13.53
CA GLY A 35 12.98 -23.41 13.72
C GLY A 35 12.83 -24.41 12.55
N GLN A 36 13.15 -25.68 12.82
CA GLN A 36 13.18 -26.70 11.75
C GLN A 36 11.83 -27.35 11.44
N GLN A 37 10.86 -27.26 12.36
CA GLN A 37 9.61 -28.01 12.26
C GLN A 37 8.33 -27.17 12.30
N HIS A 38 8.46 -25.84 12.48
CA HIS A 38 7.33 -24.96 12.66
C HIS A 38 7.36 -23.78 11.70
N TYR A 39 6.20 -23.28 11.38
CA TYR A 39 6.01 -22.02 10.69
C TYR A 39 5.17 -21.06 11.53
N LEU A 40 5.63 -19.85 11.70
CA LEU A 40 4.84 -18.77 12.26
C LEU A 40 3.88 -18.24 11.19
N LYS A 41 2.60 -18.23 11.51
CA LYS A 41 1.55 -17.69 10.65
C LYS A 41 1.47 -16.19 10.84
N CYS A 42 1.84 -15.43 9.81
CA CYS A 42 1.84 -13.96 9.81
C CYS A 42 0.83 -13.41 8.80
N PRO A 43 0.11 -12.33 9.15
CA PRO A 43 -0.72 -11.64 8.18
C PRO A 43 0.15 -10.81 7.24
N GLY A 44 -0.22 -10.76 5.96
CA GLY A 44 0.48 -10.07 4.90
C GLY A 44 -0.45 -9.67 3.75
N GLY A 45 0.15 -9.35 2.61
CA GLY A 45 -0.52 -8.77 1.45
C GLY A 45 -0.37 -7.26 1.43
N ALA A 46 0.19 -6.72 0.33
CA ALA A 46 0.52 -5.29 0.25
C ALA A 46 -0.69 -4.38 0.54
N PRO A 47 -1.85 -4.51 -0.11
CA PRO A 47 -3.00 -3.65 0.19
C PRO A 47 -3.56 -3.90 1.60
N ALA A 48 -3.48 -5.11 2.16
CA ALA A 48 -3.87 -5.38 3.53
C ALA A 48 -2.94 -4.70 4.54
N ASN A 49 -1.63 -4.71 4.30
CA ASN A 49 -0.64 -3.97 5.09
C ASN A 49 -0.90 -2.46 5.05
N VAL A 50 -1.17 -1.90 3.86
CA VAL A 50 -1.52 -0.48 3.70
C VAL A 50 -2.80 -0.13 4.47
N ALA A 51 -3.83 -1.00 4.45
CA ALA A 51 -5.06 -0.78 5.19
C ALA A 51 -4.81 -0.68 6.70
N VAL A 52 -4.02 -1.60 7.25
CA VAL A 52 -3.64 -1.58 8.68
C VAL A 52 -2.77 -0.37 9.00
N ALA A 53 -1.82 0.00 8.14
CA ALA A 53 -0.99 1.18 8.34
C ALA A 53 -1.85 2.45 8.48
N ILE A 54 -2.84 2.64 7.61
CA ILE A 54 -3.77 3.77 7.66
C ILE A 54 -4.61 3.73 8.96
N ALA A 55 -5.14 2.56 9.33
CA ALA A 55 -5.95 2.40 10.54
C ALA A 55 -5.14 2.71 11.81
N ARG A 56 -3.90 2.23 11.92
CA ARG A 56 -3.00 2.52 13.06
C ARG A 56 -2.62 3.99 13.19
N LEU A 57 -2.70 4.75 12.08
CA LEU A 57 -2.57 6.20 12.07
C LEU A 57 -3.89 6.92 12.36
N SER A 58 -4.95 6.19 12.73
CA SER A 58 -6.30 6.71 12.99
C SER A 58 -7.04 7.21 11.73
N GLY A 59 -6.65 6.73 10.54
CA GLY A 59 -7.34 6.98 9.28
C GLY A 59 -8.53 6.03 9.07
N ARG A 60 -9.39 6.36 8.10
CA ARG A 60 -10.55 5.55 7.74
C ARG A 60 -10.19 4.61 6.59
N SER A 61 -9.77 3.39 6.90
CA SER A 61 -9.44 2.37 5.88
C SER A 61 -10.55 1.33 5.76
N VAL A 62 -10.86 0.95 4.53
CA VAL A 62 -11.85 -0.06 4.19
C VAL A 62 -11.21 -1.04 3.22
N PHE A 63 -11.23 -2.32 3.55
CA PHE A 63 -10.73 -3.37 2.68
C PHE A 63 -11.89 -4.07 1.98
N PHE A 64 -11.87 -4.11 0.66
CA PHE A 64 -12.82 -4.90 -0.13
C PHE A 64 -12.07 -5.89 -1.02
N GLY A 65 -12.61 -7.08 -1.16
CA GLY A 65 -11.96 -8.15 -1.90
C GLY A 65 -12.43 -9.53 -1.47
N ARG A 66 -11.64 -10.54 -1.77
CA ARG A 66 -11.97 -11.94 -1.45
C ARG A 66 -10.84 -12.64 -0.75
N VAL A 67 -11.21 -13.45 0.23
CA VAL A 67 -10.36 -14.48 0.87
C VAL A 67 -11.09 -15.81 0.80
N GLY A 68 -10.39 -16.92 0.93
CA GLY A 68 -11.03 -18.23 0.92
C GLY A 68 -11.93 -18.45 2.14
N ASN A 69 -13.01 -19.20 1.99
CA ASN A 69 -13.77 -19.72 3.13
C ASN A 69 -12.98 -20.86 3.81
N ASP A 70 -11.87 -20.51 4.40
CA ASP A 70 -10.91 -21.42 5.02
C ASP A 70 -10.33 -20.80 6.32
N PRO A 71 -9.53 -21.56 7.10
CA PRO A 71 -8.95 -21.03 8.33
C PRO A 71 -8.08 -19.79 8.14
N PHE A 72 -7.41 -19.65 7.00
CA PHE A 72 -6.54 -18.50 6.72
C PHE A 72 -7.36 -17.25 6.33
N GLY A 73 -8.45 -17.42 5.56
CA GLY A 73 -9.36 -16.31 5.27
C GLY A 73 -10.03 -15.76 6.53
N ARG A 74 -10.48 -16.64 7.42
CA ARG A 74 -11.01 -16.21 8.73
C ARG A 74 -9.96 -15.50 9.59
N PHE A 75 -8.72 -15.99 9.57
CA PHE A 75 -7.61 -15.34 10.27
C PHE A 75 -7.36 -13.92 9.71
N MET A 76 -7.31 -13.75 8.39
CA MET A 76 -7.12 -12.43 7.78
C MET A 76 -8.25 -11.48 8.11
N GLN A 77 -9.52 -11.90 8.02
CA GLN A 77 -10.65 -11.06 8.40
C GLN A 77 -10.59 -10.66 9.87
N GLN A 78 -10.29 -11.60 10.77
CA GLN A 78 -10.16 -11.29 12.21
C GLN A 78 -9.01 -10.33 12.49
N THR A 79 -7.89 -10.51 11.82
CA THR A 79 -6.72 -9.61 11.97
C THR A 79 -7.05 -8.20 11.49
N LEU A 80 -7.57 -8.05 10.29
CA LEU A 80 -7.92 -6.74 9.74
C LEU A 80 -8.98 -6.02 10.60
N THR A 81 -10.01 -6.75 11.03
CA THR A 81 -11.05 -6.19 11.92
C THR A 81 -10.46 -5.81 13.29
N GLY A 82 -9.56 -6.63 13.84
CA GLY A 82 -8.86 -6.32 15.10
C GLY A 82 -7.97 -5.08 15.01
N GLU A 83 -7.43 -4.81 13.83
CA GLU A 83 -6.65 -3.59 13.51
C GLU A 83 -7.55 -2.41 13.08
N GLN A 84 -8.86 -2.52 13.28
CA GLN A 84 -9.85 -1.47 12.99
C GLN A 84 -10.01 -1.11 11.51
N VAL A 85 -9.64 -2.01 10.61
CA VAL A 85 -9.98 -1.91 9.19
C VAL A 85 -11.45 -2.32 9.00
N ASP A 86 -12.22 -1.52 8.27
CA ASP A 86 -13.59 -1.89 7.90
C ASP A 86 -13.55 -3.01 6.85
N CYS A 87 -14.08 -4.17 7.20
CA CYS A 87 -14.10 -5.38 6.38
C CYS A 87 -15.52 -5.79 5.91
N GLN A 88 -16.49 -4.85 5.90
CA GLN A 88 -17.86 -5.16 5.48
C GLN A 88 -17.94 -5.66 4.02
N HIS A 89 -16.96 -5.33 3.21
CA HIS A 89 -16.84 -5.72 1.80
C HIS A 89 -15.74 -6.76 1.55
N LEU A 90 -15.26 -7.44 2.59
CA LEU A 90 -14.38 -8.60 2.48
C LEU A 90 -15.23 -9.87 2.43
N TYR A 91 -15.27 -10.53 1.27
CA TYR A 91 -16.11 -11.68 1.02
C TYR A 91 -15.33 -12.99 1.13
N PHE A 92 -15.99 -14.04 1.63
CA PHE A 92 -15.44 -15.39 1.63
C PHE A 92 -15.77 -16.12 0.32
N ASP A 93 -14.73 -16.48 -0.41
CA ASP A 93 -14.89 -17.31 -1.62
C ASP A 93 -15.10 -18.78 -1.23
N PRO A 94 -16.21 -19.42 -1.68
CA PRO A 94 -16.51 -20.80 -1.30
C PRO A 94 -15.65 -21.85 -2.04
N VAL A 95 -15.01 -21.44 -3.15
CA VAL A 95 -14.30 -22.36 -4.06
C VAL A 95 -12.79 -22.19 -3.92
N HIS A 96 -12.30 -20.95 -3.99
CA HIS A 96 -10.88 -20.64 -4.03
C HIS A 96 -10.33 -20.46 -2.61
N ARG A 97 -9.05 -20.77 -2.43
CA ARG A 97 -8.36 -20.69 -1.14
C ARG A 97 -7.69 -19.34 -0.95
N THR A 98 -7.50 -19.01 0.32
CA THR A 98 -6.75 -17.79 0.70
C THR A 98 -5.32 -17.86 0.19
N SER A 99 -4.83 -16.77 -0.34
CA SER A 99 -3.43 -16.64 -0.75
C SER A 99 -2.51 -16.98 0.42
N THR A 100 -1.57 -17.86 0.16
CA THR A 100 -0.63 -18.37 1.16
C THR A 100 0.76 -18.40 0.56
N VAL A 101 1.70 -17.82 1.27
CA VAL A 101 3.10 -17.70 0.85
C VAL A 101 3.98 -18.39 1.89
N VAL A 102 4.85 -19.28 1.44
CA VAL A 102 5.94 -19.80 2.27
C VAL A 102 7.14 -18.90 2.04
N VAL A 103 7.66 -18.35 3.14
CA VAL A 103 8.89 -17.56 3.14
C VAL A 103 10.05 -18.51 3.42
N ASP A 104 11.08 -18.47 2.60
CA ASP A 104 12.34 -19.15 2.84
C ASP A 104 13.43 -18.11 3.15
N LEU A 105 14.41 -18.50 3.96
CA LEU A 105 15.56 -17.68 4.34
C LEU A 105 16.82 -18.41 3.89
N ASP A 106 17.59 -17.78 3.04
CA ASP A 106 18.90 -18.31 2.65
C ASP A 106 19.96 -18.19 3.77
N GLU A 107 21.15 -18.70 3.52
CA GLU A 107 22.30 -18.68 4.45
C GLU A 107 22.72 -17.23 4.83
N HIS A 108 22.34 -16.23 4.02
CA HIS A 108 22.62 -14.80 4.24
C HIS A 108 21.46 -14.06 4.89
N GLY A 109 20.32 -14.77 5.12
CA GLY A 109 19.09 -14.20 5.67
C GLY A 109 18.25 -13.45 4.63
N GLU A 110 18.57 -13.59 3.32
CA GLU A 110 17.74 -13.08 2.26
C GLU A 110 16.46 -13.91 2.11
N ARG A 111 15.34 -13.23 1.85
CA ARG A 111 14.04 -13.86 1.75
C ARG A 111 13.69 -14.21 0.32
N SER A 112 13.21 -15.42 0.12
CA SER A 112 12.47 -15.81 -1.07
C SER A 112 11.02 -16.12 -0.71
N PHE A 113 10.11 -15.91 -1.66
CA PHE A 113 8.67 -16.06 -1.46
C PHE A 113 8.13 -17.12 -2.43
N THR A 114 7.43 -18.10 -1.92
CA THR A 114 6.79 -19.12 -2.75
C THR A 114 5.28 -19.04 -2.55
N PHE A 115 4.55 -18.63 -3.59
CA PHE A 115 3.09 -18.62 -3.57
C PHE A 115 2.56 -20.05 -3.70
N MET A 116 1.98 -20.59 -2.63
CA MET A 116 1.49 -21.95 -2.55
C MET A 116 0.12 -22.14 -3.19
N VAL A 117 -0.66 -21.09 -3.30
CA VAL A 117 -2.02 -21.12 -3.84
C VAL A 117 -2.07 -20.26 -5.09
N LYS A 118 -2.29 -20.88 -6.24
CA LYS A 118 -2.41 -20.23 -7.57
C LYS A 118 -3.48 -20.94 -8.40
N PRO A 119 -4.54 -20.22 -8.83
CA PRO A 119 -4.94 -18.89 -8.38
C PRO A 119 -5.57 -18.90 -7.00
N SER A 120 -5.38 -17.82 -6.23
CA SER A 120 -5.97 -17.61 -4.91
C SER A 120 -7.26 -16.78 -4.97
N ALA A 121 -8.03 -16.78 -3.89
CA ALA A 121 -9.36 -16.16 -3.82
C ALA A 121 -9.38 -14.66 -4.21
N ASP A 122 -8.31 -13.92 -3.89
CA ASP A 122 -8.13 -12.51 -4.24
C ASP A 122 -8.15 -12.25 -5.76
N GLN A 123 -7.79 -13.27 -6.57
CA GLN A 123 -7.82 -13.19 -8.03
C GLN A 123 -9.24 -13.34 -8.63
N PHE A 124 -10.25 -13.52 -7.78
CA PHE A 124 -11.65 -13.75 -8.19
C PHE A 124 -12.60 -12.62 -7.76
N LEU A 125 -12.07 -11.41 -7.54
CA LEU A 125 -12.90 -10.22 -7.33
C LEU A 125 -13.90 -10.05 -8.48
N GLN A 126 -15.20 -9.93 -8.14
CA GLN A 126 -16.29 -9.75 -9.12
C GLN A 126 -16.71 -8.29 -9.20
N LEU A 127 -17.34 -7.91 -10.30
CA LEU A 127 -17.94 -6.57 -10.44
C LEU A 127 -18.98 -6.27 -9.36
N SER A 128 -19.71 -7.29 -8.91
CA SER A 128 -20.70 -7.19 -7.82
C SER A 128 -20.10 -6.95 -6.44
N ASP A 129 -18.79 -7.18 -6.27
CA ASP A 129 -18.09 -6.99 -4.99
C ASP A 129 -17.60 -5.54 -4.82
N ILE A 130 -17.65 -4.74 -5.89
CA ILE A 130 -17.19 -3.35 -5.86
C ILE A 130 -18.18 -2.52 -5.04
N PRO A 131 -17.72 -1.86 -3.97
CA PRO A 131 -18.59 -1.01 -3.16
C PRO A 131 -18.94 0.29 -3.89
N SER A 132 -19.94 1.01 -3.39
CA SER A 132 -20.26 2.35 -3.87
C SER A 132 -19.29 3.37 -3.28
N PHE A 133 -18.56 4.08 -4.14
CA PHE A 133 -17.63 5.13 -3.78
C PHE A 133 -18.31 6.50 -3.70
N GLN A 134 -17.66 7.44 -3.02
CA GLN A 134 -18.11 8.82 -2.89
C GLN A 134 -17.01 9.80 -3.35
N LYS A 135 -17.43 10.98 -3.72
CA LYS A 135 -16.52 12.07 -4.11
C LYS A 135 -15.48 12.35 -3.01
N GLY A 136 -14.21 12.47 -3.43
CA GLY A 136 -13.09 12.78 -2.54
C GLY A 136 -12.56 11.58 -1.75
N GLU A 137 -13.14 10.38 -1.91
CA GLU A 137 -12.56 9.15 -1.37
C GLU A 137 -11.36 8.69 -2.22
N TRP A 138 -10.57 7.78 -1.66
CA TRP A 138 -9.37 7.23 -2.28
C TRP A 138 -9.55 5.76 -2.55
N LEU A 139 -9.02 5.29 -3.67
CA LEU A 139 -8.86 3.86 -3.98
C LEU A 139 -7.37 3.57 -4.13
N HIS A 140 -6.85 2.61 -3.37
CA HIS A 140 -5.49 2.12 -3.51
C HIS A 140 -5.47 0.70 -4.09
N VAL A 141 -4.60 0.48 -5.07
CA VAL A 141 -4.45 -0.77 -5.82
C VAL A 141 -2.97 -1.10 -5.99
N CYS A 142 -2.64 -2.39 -5.94
CA CYS A 142 -1.34 -2.95 -6.33
C CYS A 142 -1.47 -3.86 -7.56
N SER A 143 -0.33 -4.20 -8.20
CA SER A 143 -0.34 -4.96 -9.46
C SER A 143 -0.92 -6.37 -9.34
N ILE A 144 -0.83 -7.02 -8.17
CA ILE A 144 -1.39 -8.36 -7.97
C ILE A 144 -2.89 -8.40 -8.28
N ALA A 145 -3.66 -7.37 -7.93
CA ALA A 145 -5.08 -7.27 -8.25
C ALA A 145 -5.36 -7.25 -9.77
N LEU A 146 -4.35 -6.95 -10.58
CA LEU A 146 -4.41 -6.87 -12.03
C LEU A 146 -3.86 -8.11 -12.74
N ALA A 147 -3.29 -9.06 -11.99
CA ALA A 147 -2.56 -10.18 -12.57
C ALA A 147 -3.45 -11.11 -13.40
N ASN A 148 -4.65 -11.43 -12.90
CA ASN A 148 -5.50 -12.45 -13.50
C ASN A 148 -6.97 -11.99 -13.61
N GLN A 149 -7.72 -12.65 -14.49
CA GLN A 149 -9.17 -12.50 -14.59
C GLN A 149 -9.87 -13.37 -13.53
N PRO A 150 -11.03 -12.96 -13.00
CA PRO A 150 -11.79 -11.74 -13.29
C PRO A 150 -11.34 -10.50 -12.50
N SER A 151 -10.40 -10.64 -11.55
CA SER A 151 -9.96 -9.56 -10.66
C SER A 151 -9.45 -8.34 -11.46
N ARG A 152 -8.66 -8.57 -12.53
CA ARG A 152 -8.16 -7.50 -13.41
C ARG A 152 -9.29 -6.60 -13.92
N SER A 153 -10.32 -7.18 -14.52
CA SER A 153 -11.45 -6.41 -15.07
C SER A 153 -12.23 -5.70 -13.98
N SER A 154 -12.47 -6.35 -12.84
CA SER A 154 -13.16 -5.77 -11.70
C SER A 154 -12.37 -4.62 -11.07
N THR A 155 -11.05 -4.76 -10.98
CA THR A 155 -10.17 -3.71 -10.46
C THR A 155 -10.15 -2.48 -11.37
N PHE A 156 -10.05 -2.66 -12.69
CA PHE A 156 -10.15 -1.53 -13.63
C PHE A 156 -11.54 -0.88 -13.60
N ALA A 157 -12.60 -1.66 -13.39
CA ALA A 157 -13.95 -1.10 -13.19
C ALA A 157 -14.04 -0.29 -11.90
N ALA A 158 -13.44 -0.74 -10.79
CA ALA A 158 -13.37 0.01 -9.54
C ALA A 158 -12.60 1.33 -9.71
N ILE A 159 -11.48 1.32 -10.42
CA ILE A 159 -10.72 2.54 -10.78
C ILE A 159 -11.62 3.51 -11.56
N ALA A 160 -12.32 3.04 -12.58
CA ALA A 160 -13.20 3.87 -13.39
C ALA A 160 -14.34 4.48 -12.55
N GLN A 161 -15.01 3.68 -11.71
CA GLN A 161 -16.07 4.14 -10.82
C GLN A 161 -15.57 5.18 -9.80
N MET A 162 -14.38 4.97 -9.22
CA MET A 162 -13.77 5.94 -8.30
C MET A 162 -13.51 7.29 -8.99
N LYS A 163 -12.99 7.27 -10.19
CA LYS A 163 -12.76 8.48 -10.99
C LYS A 163 -14.07 9.18 -11.39
N GLU A 164 -15.09 8.41 -11.78
CA GLU A 164 -16.40 8.94 -12.19
C GLU A 164 -17.11 9.71 -11.06
N VAL A 165 -16.98 9.26 -9.81
CA VAL A 165 -17.56 9.98 -8.67
C VAL A 165 -16.70 11.16 -8.20
N GLY A 166 -15.54 11.41 -8.82
CA GLY A 166 -14.59 12.46 -8.43
C GLY A 166 -13.78 12.10 -7.18
N GLY A 167 -13.47 10.83 -7.00
CA GLY A 167 -12.50 10.33 -6.07
C GLY A 167 -11.10 10.22 -6.69
N TYR A 168 -10.15 9.70 -5.94
CA TYR A 168 -8.73 9.63 -6.30
C TYR A 168 -8.22 8.20 -6.30
N VAL A 169 -7.25 7.92 -7.17
CA VAL A 169 -6.63 6.60 -7.32
C VAL A 169 -5.15 6.67 -6.97
N SER A 170 -4.73 5.82 -6.05
CA SER A 170 -3.33 5.58 -5.70
C SER A 170 -2.92 4.21 -6.22
N PHE A 171 -1.76 4.13 -6.83
CA PHE A 171 -1.21 2.89 -7.38
C PHE A 171 0.23 2.66 -6.91
N ASP A 172 0.50 1.46 -6.40
CA ASP A 172 1.85 0.95 -6.13
C ASP A 172 2.04 -0.31 -6.99
N PRO A 173 2.94 -0.33 -7.98
CA PRO A 173 3.20 -1.52 -8.78
C PRO A 173 3.44 -2.76 -7.94
N ASN A 174 4.30 -2.70 -6.94
CA ASN A 174 4.57 -3.82 -6.02
C ASN A 174 4.62 -5.16 -6.77
N LEU A 175 5.54 -5.25 -7.74
CA LEU A 175 5.57 -6.29 -8.76
C LEU A 175 5.80 -7.68 -8.14
N ARG A 176 5.01 -8.65 -8.62
CA ARG A 176 5.12 -10.08 -8.29
C ARG A 176 4.85 -10.88 -9.56
N GLU A 177 5.88 -11.05 -10.38
CA GLU A 177 5.76 -11.68 -11.72
C GLU A 177 5.21 -13.11 -11.62
N GLU A 178 5.56 -13.84 -10.59
CA GLU A 178 5.17 -15.23 -10.37
C GLU A 178 3.67 -15.44 -10.18
N VAL A 179 2.90 -14.40 -9.89
CA VAL A 179 1.43 -14.49 -9.74
C VAL A 179 0.70 -14.39 -11.07
N TRP A 180 1.36 -13.85 -12.11
CA TRP A 180 0.76 -13.64 -13.42
C TRP A 180 0.67 -14.94 -14.20
N SER A 181 -0.54 -15.29 -14.65
CA SER A 181 -0.73 -16.42 -15.56
C SER A 181 -0.11 -16.16 -16.94
N GLU A 182 -0.12 -14.90 -17.37
CA GLU A 182 0.45 -14.42 -18.64
C GLU A 182 1.49 -13.31 -18.35
N PRO A 183 2.74 -13.66 -18.00
CA PRO A 183 3.76 -12.68 -17.59
C PRO A 183 4.04 -11.59 -18.64
N GLN A 184 3.87 -11.90 -19.92
CA GLN A 184 4.03 -10.94 -21.02
C GLN A 184 3.01 -9.78 -20.99
N GLU A 185 1.88 -9.93 -20.30
CA GLU A 185 0.88 -8.88 -20.13
C GLU A 185 1.18 -7.92 -18.99
N LEU A 186 2.12 -8.27 -18.08
CA LEU A 186 2.40 -7.54 -16.87
C LEU A 186 2.70 -6.07 -17.15
N GLN A 187 3.73 -5.81 -17.94
CA GLN A 187 4.21 -4.45 -18.19
C GLN A 187 3.11 -3.55 -18.78
N ALA A 188 2.44 -4.00 -19.84
CA ALA A 188 1.39 -3.22 -20.49
C ALA A 188 0.19 -2.97 -19.55
N THR A 189 -0.21 -3.98 -18.77
CA THR A 189 -1.33 -3.89 -17.84
C THR A 189 -1.01 -2.95 -16.67
N VAL A 190 0.18 -3.06 -16.10
CA VAL A 190 0.64 -2.19 -15.00
C VAL A 190 0.78 -0.75 -15.48
N MET A 191 1.38 -0.52 -16.66
CA MET A 191 1.51 0.83 -17.23
C MET A 191 0.16 1.47 -17.55
N ARG A 192 -0.84 0.68 -17.92
CA ARG A 192 -2.22 1.18 -18.06
C ARG A 192 -2.76 1.68 -16.71
N ALA A 193 -2.54 0.96 -15.61
CA ALA A 193 -2.97 1.38 -14.28
C ALA A 193 -2.21 2.64 -13.82
N VAL A 194 -0.90 2.73 -14.10
CA VAL A 194 -0.08 3.93 -13.86
C VAL A 194 -0.70 5.16 -14.52
N GLY A 195 -1.11 5.05 -15.79
CA GLY A 195 -1.72 6.17 -16.53
C GLY A 195 -3.13 6.57 -16.04
N LEU A 196 -3.77 5.78 -15.18
CA LEU A 196 -5.09 6.07 -14.60
C LEU A 196 -5.00 6.64 -13.18
N ALA A 197 -3.84 6.57 -12.53
CA ALA A 197 -3.66 6.95 -11.15
C ALA A 197 -3.43 8.45 -10.96
N ASP A 198 -3.84 8.97 -9.82
CA ASP A 198 -3.56 10.34 -9.36
C ASP A 198 -2.25 10.39 -8.55
N VAL A 199 -1.94 9.29 -7.88
CA VAL A 199 -0.71 9.11 -7.10
C VAL A 199 -0.09 7.76 -7.48
N VAL A 200 1.18 7.77 -7.88
CA VAL A 200 1.94 6.55 -8.12
C VAL A 200 3.19 6.54 -7.26
N LYS A 201 3.42 5.45 -6.54
CA LYS A 201 4.69 5.20 -5.87
C LYS A 201 5.44 4.10 -6.61
N PHE A 202 6.69 4.33 -6.91
CA PHE A 202 7.62 3.33 -7.45
C PHE A 202 8.78 3.11 -6.49
N SER A 203 9.39 1.93 -6.52
CA SER A 203 10.82 1.81 -6.24
C SER A 203 11.62 2.24 -7.48
N GLU A 204 12.93 2.45 -7.33
CA GLU A 204 13.81 2.77 -8.45
C GLU A 204 13.79 1.62 -9.50
N GLU A 205 13.88 0.39 -9.01
CA GLU A 205 13.91 -0.82 -9.83
C GLU A 205 12.57 -1.02 -10.59
N GLU A 206 11.44 -0.78 -9.93
CA GLU A 206 10.12 -0.88 -10.56
C GLU A 206 9.94 0.12 -11.68
N LEU A 207 10.36 1.37 -11.47
CA LEU A 207 10.28 2.41 -12.50
C LEU A 207 11.13 2.04 -13.71
N GLN A 208 12.38 1.62 -13.50
CA GLN A 208 13.29 1.22 -14.57
C GLN A 208 12.77 0.00 -15.33
N PHE A 209 12.31 -1.03 -14.61
CA PHE A 209 11.76 -2.24 -15.22
C PHE A 209 10.53 -1.95 -16.09
N LEU A 210 9.56 -1.19 -15.55
CA LEU A 210 8.30 -0.90 -16.24
C LEU A 210 8.48 0.00 -17.46
N THR A 211 9.48 0.87 -17.44
CA THR A 211 9.76 1.79 -18.56
C THR A 211 10.83 1.28 -19.51
N GLY A 212 11.54 0.21 -19.14
CA GLY A 212 12.67 -0.31 -19.92
C GLY A 212 13.88 0.63 -19.94
N THR A 213 14.04 1.46 -18.91
CA THR A 213 15.10 2.48 -18.80
C THR A 213 16.18 2.07 -17.77
N GLN A 214 17.27 2.83 -17.71
CA GLN A 214 18.41 2.52 -16.85
C GLN A 214 18.58 3.54 -15.70
N SER A 215 17.76 4.58 -15.67
CA SER A 215 17.83 5.63 -14.65
C SER A 215 16.44 6.13 -14.26
N ILE A 216 16.33 6.70 -13.06
CA ILE A 216 15.10 7.36 -12.60
C ILE A 216 14.70 8.50 -13.56
N GLU A 217 15.68 9.25 -14.08
CA GLU A 217 15.43 10.36 -14.98
C GLU A 217 14.75 9.92 -16.27
N GLU A 218 15.32 8.92 -16.93
CA GLU A 218 14.75 8.34 -18.15
C GLU A 218 13.38 7.70 -17.89
N GLY A 219 13.23 7.01 -16.74
CA GLY A 219 11.96 6.42 -16.33
C GLY A 219 10.86 7.47 -16.13
N LEU A 220 11.16 8.56 -15.45
CA LEU A 220 10.22 9.68 -15.27
C LEU A 220 9.87 10.36 -16.60
N GLN A 221 10.84 10.49 -17.50
CA GLN A 221 10.59 11.02 -18.85
C GLN A 221 9.66 10.11 -19.65
N ALA A 222 9.81 8.78 -19.54
CA ALA A 222 8.98 7.80 -20.24
C ALA A 222 7.52 7.81 -19.80
N ILE A 223 7.22 8.21 -18.56
CA ILE A 223 5.85 8.32 -18.04
C ILE A 223 5.29 9.76 -18.06
N ALA A 224 6.05 10.74 -18.55
CA ALA A 224 5.65 12.15 -18.52
C ALA A 224 4.31 12.43 -19.22
N ASP A 225 4.02 11.74 -20.31
CA ASP A 225 2.78 11.90 -21.08
C ASP A 225 1.51 11.46 -20.30
N PHE A 226 1.65 10.67 -19.25
CA PHE A 226 0.52 10.30 -18.38
C PHE A 226 0.04 11.46 -17.49
N GLN A 227 0.83 12.50 -17.34
CA GLN A 227 0.49 13.69 -16.56
C GLN A 227 0.01 13.37 -15.12
N ILE A 228 0.64 12.40 -14.48
CA ILE A 228 0.29 11.94 -13.13
C ILE A 228 0.49 13.10 -12.14
N PRO A 229 -0.55 13.47 -11.35
CA PRO A 229 -0.45 14.60 -10.42
C PRO A 229 0.65 14.46 -9.38
N LEU A 230 0.91 13.24 -8.89
CA LEU A 230 1.98 12.95 -7.93
C LEU A 230 2.66 11.62 -8.24
N VAL A 231 3.94 11.67 -8.55
CA VAL A 231 4.82 10.49 -8.62
C VAL A 231 5.80 10.55 -7.46
N VAL A 232 5.94 9.44 -6.76
CA VAL A 232 6.92 9.27 -5.67
C VAL A 232 7.83 8.09 -5.99
N VAL A 233 9.13 8.33 -6.02
CA VAL A 233 10.12 7.25 -6.18
C VAL A 233 10.86 7.06 -4.86
N THR A 234 10.71 5.90 -4.22
CA THR A 234 11.40 5.59 -2.98
C THR A 234 12.87 5.29 -3.24
N LEU A 235 13.77 5.86 -2.41
CA LEU A 235 15.23 5.79 -2.52
C LEU A 235 15.85 5.08 -1.30
N GLY A 236 15.11 4.16 -0.69
CA GLY A 236 15.51 3.47 0.54
C GLY A 236 15.83 4.44 1.68
N ALA A 237 16.98 4.29 2.33
CA ALA A 237 17.39 5.13 3.45
C ALA A 237 17.59 6.62 3.09
N LYS A 238 17.72 6.95 1.81
CA LYS A 238 17.85 8.35 1.34
C LYS A 238 16.51 9.10 1.39
N GLY A 239 15.39 8.40 1.52
CA GLY A 239 14.04 8.98 1.53
C GLY A 239 13.29 8.76 0.22
N ALA A 240 12.67 9.78 -0.34
CA ALA A 240 11.89 9.66 -1.56
C ALA A 240 12.01 10.90 -2.46
N LEU A 241 12.04 10.67 -3.76
CA LEU A 241 11.93 11.72 -4.77
C LEU A 241 10.44 11.97 -5.03
N VAL A 242 10.04 13.22 -4.89
CA VAL A 242 8.67 13.71 -5.14
C VAL A 242 8.67 14.46 -6.45
N VAL A 243 7.78 14.07 -7.35
CA VAL A 243 7.60 14.68 -8.67
C VAL A 243 6.14 15.07 -8.83
N THR A 244 5.92 16.34 -9.11
CA THR A 244 4.63 16.95 -9.47
C THR A 244 4.79 17.70 -10.80
N PRO A 245 3.74 18.14 -11.47
CA PRO A 245 3.87 18.93 -12.69
C PRO A 245 4.75 20.18 -12.56
N ASN A 246 4.82 20.74 -11.35
CA ASN A 246 5.49 22.02 -11.09
C ASN A 246 6.76 21.92 -10.22
N SER A 247 7.11 20.72 -9.75
CA SER A 247 8.18 20.59 -8.77
C SER A 247 8.78 19.17 -8.79
N ARG A 248 10.09 19.14 -8.52
CA ARG A 248 10.83 17.90 -8.32
C ARG A 248 11.81 18.11 -7.17
N GLN A 249 11.67 17.32 -6.10
CA GLN A 249 12.56 17.44 -4.95
C GLN A 249 12.63 16.15 -4.12
N ILE A 250 13.73 15.97 -3.41
CA ILE A 250 13.92 14.85 -2.49
C ILE A 250 13.45 15.26 -1.10
N VAL A 251 12.61 14.44 -0.50
CA VAL A 251 12.28 14.47 0.93
C VAL A 251 13.15 13.42 1.62
N SER A 252 14.12 13.88 2.41
CA SER A 252 15.10 13.01 3.06
C SER A 252 14.43 12.04 4.05
N GLY A 253 14.94 10.82 4.09
CA GLY A 253 14.60 9.85 5.12
C GLY A 253 15.27 10.20 6.46
N LYS A 254 14.77 9.61 7.55
CA LYS A 254 15.40 9.64 8.87
C LYS A 254 16.08 8.29 9.11
N ALA A 255 17.36 8.30 9.44
CA ALA A 255 18.16 7.10 9.59
C ALA A 255 17.67 6.24 10.76
N VAL A 256 17.56 4.94 10.53
CA VAL A 256 17.27 3.90 11.52
C VAL A 256 18.24 2.74 11.35
N LYS A 257 18.31 1.85 12.33
CA LYS A 257 18.99 0.57 12.20
C LYS A 257 17.98 -0.48 11.74
N PRO A 258 17.98 -0.91 10.47
CA PRO A 258 17.00 -1.85 9.97
C PRO A 258 17.25 -3.25 10.56
N ILE A 259 16.15 -3.96 10.83
CA ILE A 259 16.13 -5.37 11.23
C ILE A 259 15.48 -6.20 10.12
N ASP A 260 14.40 -5.68 9.51
CA ASP A 260 13.62 -6.34 8.48
C ASP A 260 12.97 -5.30 7.58
N THR A 261 13.21 -5.34 6.28
CA THR A 261 12.68 -4.36 5.33
C THR A 261 11.31 -4.75 4.75
N THR A 262 10.78 -5.91 5.12
CA THR A 262 9.47 -6.38 4.64
C THR A 262 8.36 -5.42 5.06
N GLY A 263 7.51 -5.01 4.11
CA GLY A 263 6.41 -4.10 4.36
C GLY A 263 6.78 -2.63 4.52
N ALA A 264 8.07 -2.26 4.37
CA ALA A 264 8.48 -0.85 4.46
C ALA A 264 7.82 0.01 3.37
N GLY A 265 7.65 -0.53 2.15
CA GLY A 265 6.91 0.11 1.06
C GLY A 265 5.43 0.29 1.39
N ASP A 266 4.80 -0.72 1.96
CA ASP A 266 3.39 -0.68 2.36
C ASP A 266 3.17 0.33 3.50
N ALA A 267 4.09 0.36 4.49
CA ALA A 267 4.08 1.34 5.57
C ALA A 267 4.24 2.78 5.02
N PHE A 268 5.13 2.97 4.04
CA PHE A 268 5.30 4.24 3.34
C PHE A 268 4.00 4.68 2.67
N VAL A 269 3.38 3.80 1.87
CA VAL A 269 2.11 4.11 1.18
C VAL A 269 1.00 4.40 2.19
N GLY A 270 0.91 3.63 3.28
CA GLY A 270 -0.06 3.87 4.35
C GLY A 270 0.08 5.25 4.99
N GLY A 271 1.30 5.67 5.31
CA GLY A 271 1.60 7.01 5.83
C GLY A 271 1.27 8.11 4.83
N LEU A 272 1.62 7.91 3.56
CA LEU A 272 1.32 8.83 2.46
C LEU A 272 -0.20 9.03 2.33
N LEU A 273 -0.93 7.95 2.15
CA LEU A 273 -2.38 7.99 1.91
C LEU A 273 -3.15 8.52 3.13
N TYR A 274 -2.73 8.17 4.35
CA TYR A 274 -3.30 8.76 5.55
C TYR A 274 -3.21 10.30 5.49
N ARG A 275 -2.03 10.87 5.23
CA ARG A 275 -1.84 12.33 5.21
C ARG A 275 -2.59 13.01 4.07
N LEU A 276 -2.61 12.39 2.88
CA LEU A 276 -3.35 12.94 1.74
C LEU A 276 -4.87 12.89 1.98
N SER A 277 -5.39 11.80 2.59
CA SER A 277 -6.84 11.62 2.82
C SER A 277 -7.44 12.54 3.87
N VAL A 278 -6.63 13.06 4.80
CA VAL A 278 -7.09 14.02 5.82
C VAL A 278 -6.87 15.48 5.42
N ALA A 279 -6.20 15.72 4.28
CA ALA A 279 -5.90 17.07 3.81
C ALA A 279 -7.13 17.70 3.13
N GLN A 280 -7.33 18.99 3.33
CA GLN A 280 -8.36 19.76 2.61
C GLN A 280 -8.02 19.91 1.13
N ASP A 281 -6.73 20.10 0.84
CA ASP A 281 -6.20 20.20 -0.52
C ASP A 281 -4.90 19.37 -0.57
N TRP A 282 -5.01 18.16 -1.08
CA TRP A 282 -3.87 17.27 -1.22
C TRP A 282 -2.93 17.66 -2.38
N HIS A 283 -3.37 18.49 -3.33
CA HIS A 283 -2.54 18.97 -4.43
C HIS A 283 -1.56 20.07 -3.99
N ASN A 284 -1.77 20.65 -2.81
CA ASN A 284 -0.88 21.67 -2.27
C ASN A 284 0.52 21.10 -2.03
N GLN A 285 1.56 21.77 -2.54
CA GLN A 285 2.95 21.34 -2.45
C GLN A 285 3.40 21.06 -1.00
N ALA A 286 3.05 21.94 -0.05
CA ALA A 286 3.42 21.75 1.35
C ALA A 286 2.74 20.52 1.96
N THR A 287 1.49 20.25 1.59
CA THR A 287 0.74 19.04 1.98
C THR A 287 1.42 17.78 1.46
N ILE A 288 1.81 17.77 0.17
CA ILE A 288 2.51 16.64 -0.45
C ILE A 288 3.83 16.35 0.27
N LEU A 289 4.63 17.37 0.53
CA LEU A 289 5.92 17.20 1.20
C LEU A 289 5.78 16.70 2.63
N ASP A 290 4.80 17.22 3.37
CA ASP A 290 4.48 16.72 4.70
C ASP A 290 4.01 15.27 4.65
N ALA A 291 3.15 14.92 3.69
CA ALA A 291 2.69 13.54 3.50
C ALA A 291 3.86 12.57 3.21
N VAL A 292 4.80 12.97 2.36
CA VAL A 292 6.00 12.15 2.07
C VAL A 292 6.95 12.09 3.27
N LYS A 293 7.06 13.14 4.09
CA LYS A 293 7.81 13.09 5.36
C LYS A 293 7.21 12.04 6.31
N TRP A 294 5.88 12.00 6.44
CA TRP A 294 5.19 10.98 7.22
C TRP A 294 5.40 9.57 6.65
N ALA A 295 5.28 9.43 5.33
CA ALA A 295 5.53 8.19 4.61
C ALA A 295 6.94 7.64 4.86
N ASN A 296 7.96 8.49 4.74
CA ASN A 296 9.35 8.13 5.06
C ASN A 296 9.49 7.66 6.52
N GLY A 297 8.82 8.34 7.47
CA GLY A 297 8.82 7.96 8.87
C GLY A 297 8.17 6.59 9.11
N CYS A 298 7.03 6.32 8.47
CA CYS A 298 6.36 5.01 8.55
C CYS A 298 7.23 3.89 7.98
N GLY A 299 7.78 4.10 6.77
CA GLY A 299 8.67 3.13 6.13
C GLY A 299 9.91 2.85 6.98
N ALA A 300 10.56 3.88 7.52
CA ALA A 300 11.71 3.73 8.38
C ALA A 300 11.39 2.95 9.66
N LEU A 301 10.31 3.29 10.37
CA LEU A 301 9.91 2.61 11.60
C LEU A 301 9.54 1.15 11.34
N ALA A 302 8.86 0.84 10.24
CA ALA A 302 8.51 -0.53 9.87
C ALA A 302 9.75 -1.42 9.71
N THR A 303 10.90 -0.86 9.32
CA THR A 303 12.14 -1.65 9.20
C THR A 303 12.79 -2.01 10.53
N THR A 304 12.37 -1.42 11.65
CA THR A 304 13.01 -1.62 12.97
C THR A 304 12.53 -2.86 13.72
N GLN A 305 11.56 -3.58 13.17
CA GLN A 305 10.99 -4.80 13.74
C GLN A 305 10.80 -5.87 12.67
N LYS A 306 10.63 -7.13 13.07
CA LYS A 306 10.35 -8.23 12.16
C LYS A 306 8.88 -8.26 11.74
N GLY A 307 8.64 -8.59 10.46
CA GLY A 307 7.32 -8.81 9.88
C GLY A 307 6.70 -7.54 9.29
N ALA A 308 5.89 -7.71 8.24
CA ALA A 308 5.30 -6.60 7.51
C ALA A 308 4.23 -5.86 8.35
N MET A 309 3.12 -6.54 8.63
CA MET A 309 1.99 -5.93 9.33
C MET A 309 2.28 -5.65 10.81
N THR A 310 3.03 -6.53 11.48
CA THR A 310 3.37 -6.40 12.90
C THR A 310 4.25 -5.17 13.18
N ALA A 311 5.14 -4.83 12.26
CA ALA A 311 6.09 -3.73 12.38
C ALA A 311 5.51 -2.34 12.04
N LEU A 312 4.28 -2.26 11.54
CA LEU A 312 3.64 -0.99 11.19
C LEU A 312 3.50 -0.08 12.41
N PRO A 313 3.96 1.18 12.33
CA PRO A 313 3.89 2.11 13.45
C PRO A 313 2.46 2.59 13.72
N ASN A 314 2.17 2.92 14.96
CA ASN A 314 0.99 3.71 15.30
C ASN A 314 1.32 5.21 15.28
N GLN A 315 0.27 6.03 15.40
CA GLN A 315 0.37 7.48 15.34
C GLN A 315 1.33 8.05 16.40
N ALA A 316 1.30 7.53 17.64
CA ALA A 316 2.14 8.02 18.74
C ALA A 316 3.63 7.73 18.47
N ALA A 317 3.96 6.51 18.01
CA ALA A 317 5.33 6.14 17.67
C ALA A 317 5.86 6.99 16.49
N LEU A 318 5.01 7.26 15.49
CA LEU A 318 5.40 8.09 14.36
C LEU A 318 5.63 9.55 14.75
N TYR A 319 4.76 10.14 15.58
CA TYR A 319 4.99 11.51 16.08
C TYR A 319 6.31 11.60 16.85
N ALA A 320 6.55 10.71 17.81
CA ALA A 320 7.79 10.68 18.58
C ALA A 320 9.04 10.50 17.69
N PHE A 321 8.90 9.80 16.58
CA PHE A 321 9.99 9.62 15.62
C PHE A 321 10.24 10.85 14.76
N LEU A 322 9.21 11.59 14.37
CA LEU A 322 9.32 12.75 13.48
C LEU A 322 9.78 14.04 14.18
N GLU A 323 9.57 14.14 15.49
CA GLU A 323 10.14 15.19 16.37
C GLU A 323 11.67 15.04 16.47
#